data_b04e5e8ab43db5008f9de5b03296749f
#
_entry.id   b04e5e8ab43db5008f9de5b03296749f
#
_cell.length_a   1.000
_cell.length_b   1.000
_cell.length_c   1.000
_cell.angle_alpha   90.00
_cell.angle_beta   90.00
_cell.angle_gamma   90.00
#
_symmetry.space_group_name_H-M   'P 1'
#
loop_
_entity.id
_entity.type
_entity.pdbx_description
1 polymer ?
#
loop_
_entity_poly.entity_id
_entity_poly.type
_entity_poly.pdbx_seq_one_letter_code
_entity_poly.pdbx_strand_id
1 'polypeptide(L)'
;MTCSCNTVGTACSVLPEGAVLAPGWQPASARVLPVMITPGLCLRGQLAEQVVQAWPARSSADALDYTLTPAAWLEGTGDTMASVTASVPTATGQDTDMAVLWVTIIQGMASVFLGSGPPDTVQTVQMVLHTVQGRSVTVSMQLYISTESAATLPPQVPTLADGTPIPPNALLAPQGVITTPTGQPYLLA
;
A
#
# COMPACT_ATOMS: atom_id res chain seq x y z
N MET A 1 -17.88 9.58 -22.10
CA MET A 1 -18.44 9.78 -20.75
C MET A 1 -17.29 10.19 -19.85
N THR A 2 -17.20 11.48 -19.54
CA THR A 2 -16.20 12.02 -18.62
C THR A 2 -16.66 11.75 -17.19
N CYS A 3 -16.07 10.77 -16.50
CA CYS A 3 -16.24 10.62 -15.06
C CYS A 3 -15.51 11.77 -14.37
N SER A 4 -16.23 12.73 -13.84
CA SER A 4 -15.68 13.76 -12.97
C SER A 4 -15.49 13.15 -11.58
N CYS A 5 -14.26 12.78 -11.23
CA CYS A 5 -13.89 12.31 -9.90
C CYS A 5 -13.71 13.51 -8.96
N ASN A 6 -14.78 14.22 -8.63
CA ASN A 6 -14.72 15.35 -7.72
C ASN A 6 -15.65 15.17 -6.51
N THR A 7 -15.87 13.93 -6.08
CA THR A 7 -16.59 13.64 -4.84
C THR A 7 -15.58 12.99 -3.89
N VAL A 8 -15.33 13.62 -2.76
CA VAL A 8 -14.50 13.12 -1.68
C VAL A 8 -14.93 11.68 -1.33
N GLY A 9 -13.97 10.76 -1.33
CA GLY A 9 -14.20 9.37 -0.94
C GLY A 9 -14.62 8.38 -2.04
N THR A 10 -14.85 8.81 -3.29
CA THR A 10 -15.22 7.89 -4.37
C THR A 10 -14.27 8.04 -5.56
N ALA A 11 -13.53 7.00 -5.89
CA ALA A 11 -12.71 6.95 -7.10
C ALA A 11 -13.36 6.07 -8.16
N CYS A 12 -13.32 6.52 -9.40
CA CYS A 12 -13.71 5.74 -10.56
C CYS A 12 -12.57 4.81 -10.99
N SER A 13 -12.88 3.72 -11.69
CA SER A 13 -11.93 2.72 -12.18
C SER A 13 -11.02 3.20 -13.32
N VAL A 14 -10.56 4.45 -13.26
CA VAL A 14 -9.77 5.07 -14.32
C VAL A 14 -8.57 5.76 -13.70
N LEU A 15 -7.40 5.56 -14.30
CA LEU A 15 -6.24 6.40 -14.01
C LEU A 15 -6.62 7.88 -14.27
N PRO A 16 -6.06 8.84 -13.54
CA PRO A 16 -6.23 10.25 -13.84
C PRO A 16 -5.98 10.54 -15.31
N GLU A 17 -6.72 11.48 -15.89
CA GLU A 17 -6.58 11.82 -17.30
C GLU A 17 -5.12 12.17 -17.63
N GLY A 18 -4.56 11.47 -18.64
CA GLY A 18 -3.15 11.60 -19.01
C GLY A 18 -2.16 10.78 -18.17
N ALA A 19 -2.60 10.09 -17.13
CA ALA A 19 -1.73 9.18 -16.38
C ALA A 19 -1.56 7.85 -17.12
N VAL A 20 -0.30 7.45 -17.29
CA VAL A 20 0.08 6.16 -17.87
C VAL A 20 0.94 5.42 -16.85
N LEU A 21 0.63 4.15 -16.60
CA LEU A 21 1.51 3.32 -15.79
C LEU A 21 2.88 3.20 -16.48
N ALA A 22 3.94 3.32 -15.71
CA ALA A 22 5.30 3.11 -16.23
C ALA A 22 5.40 1.71 -16.87
N PRO A 23 6.12 1.57 -18.00
CA PRO A 23 6.35 0.26 -18.60
C PRO A 23 6.96 -0.70 -17.57
N GLY A 24 6.36 -1.88 -17.41
CA GLY A 24 6.80 -2.89 -16.44
C GLY A 24 6.37 -2.64 -14.99
N TRP A 25 5.53 -1.66 -14.73
CA TRP A 25 4.96 -1.47 -13.40
C TRP A 25 4.18 -2.71 -12.95
N GLN A 26 4.45 -3.17 -11.73
CA GLN A 26 3.78 -4.33 -11.13
C GLN A 26 3.36 -4.01 -9.69
N PRO A 27 2.22 -4.58 -9.23
CA PRO A 27 1.82 -4.48 -7.85
C PRO A 27 2.88 -5.08 -6.92
N ALA A 28 3.11 -4.45 -5.78
CA ALA A 28 4.03 -4.98 -4.78
C ALA A 28 3.48 -6.26 -4.16
N SER A 29 4.17 -7.38 -4.34
CA SER A 29 3.70 -8.72 -3.92
C SER A 29 3.29 -8.79 -2.45
N ALA A 30 3.98 -8.05 -1.57
CA ALA A 30 3.65 -7.99 -0.14
C ALA A 30 2.28 -7.32 0.16
N ARG A 31 1.70 -6.61 -0.81
CA ARG A 31 0.41 -5.92 -0.69
C ARG A 31 -0.67 -6.49 -1.61
N VAL A 32 -0.41 -7.66 -2.21
CA VAL A 32 -1.40 -8.41 -3.00
C VAL A 32 -2.09 -9.42 -2.10
N LEU A 33 -3.41 -9.30 -1.95
CA LEU A 33 -4.22 -10.23 -1.16
C LEU A 33 -5.32 -10.86 -2.03
N PRO A 34 -5.74 -12.10 -1.73
CA PRO A 34 -6.84 -12.72 -2.45
C PRO A 34 -8.19 -12.08 -2.08
N VAL A 35 -9.10 -12.01 -3.03
CA VAL A 35 -10.51 -11.74 -2.75
C VAL A 35 -11.08 -12.92 -1.97
N MET A 36 -11.44 -12.69 -0.72
CA MET A 36 -12.12 -13.68 0.11
C MET A 36 -13.61 -13.36 0.17
N ILE A 37 -14.40 -14.28 -0.33
CA ILE A 37 -15.85 -14.23 -0.14
C ILE A 37 -16.12 -15.09 1.09
N THR A 38 -16.58 -14.45 2.17
CA THR A 38 -17.02 -15.20 3.34
C THR A 38 -18.29 -15.96 2.93
N PRO A 39 -18.30 -17.30 2.92
CA PRO A 39 -19.52 -18.03 2.71
C PRO A 39 -20.48 -17.63 3.84
N GLY A 40 -21.70 -17.25 3.50
CA GLY A 40 -22.74 -16.97 4.48
C GLY A 40 -23.14 -18.24 5.22
N LEU A 41 -22.29 -18.79 6.04
CA LEU A 41 -22.59 -19.88 6.95
C LEU A 41 -23.43 -19.33 8.11
N CYS A 42 -24.73 -19.27 7.87
CA CYS A 42 -25.70 -19.15 8.96
C CYS A 42 -25.80 -20.48 9.71
N LEU A 43 -24.86 -20.71 10.63
CA LEU A 43 -25.06 -21.71 11.67
C LEU A 43 -26.13 -21.18 12.63
N ARG A 44 -27.16 -21.98 12.90
CA ARG A 44 -28.25 -21.61 13.80
C ARG A 44 -27.69 -21.10 15.12
N GLY A 45 -27.91 -19.80 15.40
CA GLY A 45 -27.60 -19.17 16.68
C GLY A 45 -26.17 -18.64 16.84
N GLN A 46 -25.30 -18.71 15.86
CA GLN A 46 -23.99 -18.04 15.86
C GLN A 46 -24.01 -16.89 14.88
N LEU A 47 -23.60 -15.71 15.34
CA LEU A 47 -23.27 -14.60 14.44
C LEU A 47 -22.09 -15.06 13.59
N ALA A 48 -22.22 -15.00 12.27
CA ALA A 48 -21.11 -15.23 11.37
C ALA A 48 -20.03 -14.20 11.73
N GLU A 49 -18.90 -14.69 12.25
CA GLU A 49 -17.75 -13.84 12.50
C GLU A 49 -17.32 -13.27 11.15
N GLN A 50 -17.44 -11.96 11.02
CA GLN A 50 -17.06 -11.29 9.78
C GLN A 50 -15.54 -11.33 9.71
N VAL A 51 -14.99 -12.14 8.81
CA VAL A 51 -13.55 -12.16 8.57
C VAL A 51 -13.15 -10.81 8.01
N VAL A 52 -12.53 -10.00 8.84
CA VAL A 52 -12.01 -8.70 8.45
C VAL A 52 -10.67 -8.92 7.77
N GLN A 53 -10.60 -8.62 6.49
CA GLN A 53 -9.34 -8.61 5.77
C GLN A 53 -8.61 -7.28 6.01
N ALA A 54 -7.31 -7.36 6.22
CA ALA A 54 -6.47 -6.18 6.42
C ALA A 54 -5.24 -6.23 5.51
N TRP A 55 -4.91 -5.09 4.92
CA TRP A 55 -3.64 -4.88 4.25
C TRP A 55 -2.52 -4.55 5.26
N PRO A 56 -1.24 -4.75 4.88
CA PRO A 56 -0.12 -4.25 5.66
C PRO A 56 -0.25 -2.76 5.93
N ALA A 57 0.10 -2.36 7.15
CA ALA A 57 0.08 -0.97 7.58
C ALA A 57 1.00 -0.08 6.72
N ARG A 58 0.70 1.22 6.67
CA ARG A 58 1.55 2.24 6.07
C ARG A 58 1.65 3.48 6.95
N SER A 59 2.63 4.31 6.69
CA SER A 59 2.72 5.65 7.29
C SER A 59 1.70 6.61 6.66
N SER A 60 1.28 7.62 7.42
CA SER A 60 0.41 8.71 6.92
C SER A 60 1.03 9.50 5.76
N ALA A 61 2.37 9.58 5.69
CA ALA A 61 3.09 10.25 4.62
C ALA A 61 3.27 9.40 3.35
N ASP A 62 3.05 8.10 3.44
CA ASP A 62 3.27 7.20 2.31
C ASP A 62 2.11 7.28 1.30
N ALA A 63 2.45 7.05 0.03
CA ALA A 63 1.50 6.76 -1.03
C ALA A 63 1.85 5.40 -1.64
N LEU A 64 1.00 4.39 -1.44
CA LEU A 64 1.31 3.00 -1.79
C LEU A 64 0.17 2.34 -2.56
N ASP A 65 0.54 1.37 -3.39
CA ASP A 65 -0.37 0.48 -4.08
C ASP A 65 -0.83 -0.67 -3.18
N TYR A 66 -2.10 -1.04 -3.32
CA TYR A 66 -2.70 -2.21 -2.69
C TYR A 66 -3.52 -2.96 -3.73
N THR A 67 -3.47 -4.28 -3.73
CA THR A 67 -4.04 -5.06 -4.80
C THR A 67 -4.85 -6.24 -4.27
N LEU A 68 -5.96 -6.53 -4.92
CA LEU A 68 -6.78 -7.71 -4.71
C LEU A 68 -6.69 -8.63 -5.93
N THR A 69 -6.30 -9.89 -5.73
CA THR A 69 -6.35 -10.89 -6.79
C THR A 69 -7.68 -11.66 -6.74
N PRO A 70 -8.44 -11.66 -7.85
CA PRO A 70 -9.71 -12.39 -7.93
C PRO A 70 -9.54 -13.87 -8.23
N ALA A 71 -8.31 -14.39 -8.37
CA ALA A 71 -8.02 -15.72 -8.89
C ALA A 71 -8.82 -16.82 -8.18
N ALA A 72 -8.81 -16.84 -6.84
CA ALA A 72 -9.57 -17.84 -6.09
C ALA A 72 -11.09 -17.66 -6.20
N TRP A 73 -11.57 -16.41 -6.30
CA TRP A 73 -12.99 -16.11 -6.49
C TRP A 73 -13.51 -16.56 -7.84
N LEU A 74 -12.71 -16.42 -8.89
CA LEU A 74 -13.10 -16.71 -10.27
C LEU A 74 -12.62 -18.09 -10.75
N GLU A 75 -12.02 -18.89 -9.87
CA GLU A 75 -11.50 -20.21 -10.23
C GLU A 75 -12.57 -21.08 -10.89
N GLY A 76 -12.22 -21.70 -12.01
CA GLY A 76 -13.10 -22.59 -12.77
C GLY A 76 -14.23 -21.89 -13.55
N THR A 77 -14.38 -20.56 -13.45
CA THR A 77 -15.47 -19.85 -14.14
C THR A 77 -15.11 -19.38 -15.55
N GLY A 78 -13.82 -19.24 -15.85
CA GLY A 78 -13.34 -18.60 -17.09
C GLY A 78 -13.70 -17.11 -17.21
N ASP A 79 -14.17 -16.48 -16.12
CA ASP A 79 -14.55 -15.07 -16.08
C ASP A 79 -13.35 -14.17 -15.79
N THR A 80 -13.44 -12.89 -16.12
CA THR A 80 -12.38 -11.92 -15.92
C THR A 80 -12.95 -10.61 -15.35
N MET A 81 -12.07 -9.81 -14.76
CA MET A 81 -12.44 -8.49 -14.23
C MET A 81 -12.81 -7.53 -15.36
N ALA A 82 -13.95 -6.84 -15.22
CA ALA A 82 -14.42 -5.81 -16.15
C ALA A 82 -14.18 -4.40 -15.60
N SER A 83 -14.48 -4.16 -14.33
CA SER A 83 -14.28 -2.87 -13.69
C SER A 83 -14.06 -3.00 -12.19
N VAL A 84 -13.45 -2.00 -11.61
CA VAL A 84 -13.25 -1.86 -10.16
C VAL A 84 -13.51 -0.41 -9.75
N THR A 85 -14.13 -0.23 -8.60
CA THR A 85 -14.24 1.07 -7.93
C THR A 85 -13.74 0.94 -6.51
N ALA A 86 -13.22 2.03 -5.95
CA ALA A 86 -12.78 2.07 -4.57
C ALA A 86 -13.30 3.33 -3.88
N SER A 87 -13.61 3.21 -2.61
CA SER A 87 -14.04 4.33 -1.77
C SER A 87 -13.53 4.16 -0.35
N VAL A 88 -13.46 5.25 0.40
CA VAL A 88 -13.13 5.28 1.82
C VAL A 88 -14.36 5.77 2.57
N PRO A 89 -15.22 4.87 3.09
CA PRO A 89 -16.49 5.27 3.74
C PRO A 89 -16.31 6.14 4.99
N THR A 90 -15.12 6.09 5.59
CA THR A 90 -14.75 6.87 6.78
C THR A 90 -14.24 8.28 6.46
N ALA A 91 -14.09 8.64 5.18
CA ALA A 91 -13.65 9.97 4.77
C ALA A 91 -14.69 11.03 5.17
N THR A 92 -14.22 12.13 5.76
CA THR A 92 -15.04 13.24 6.29
C THR A 92 -15.04 14.46 5.38
N GLY A 93 -14.22 14.47 4.35
CA GLY A 93 -14.03 15.59 3.44
C GLY A 93 -12.88 16.52 3.81
N GLN A 94 -12.04 16.10 4.73
CA GLN A 94 -10.85 16.84 5.14
C GLN A 94 -9.63 16.45 4.30
N ASP A 95 -8.70 17.36 4.10
CA ASP A 95 -7.45 17.11 3.36
C ASP A 95 -6.56 16.05 4.03
N THR A 96 -6.79 15.78 5.31
CA THR A 96 -6.09 14.74 6.07
C THR A 96 -6.68 13.34 5.90
N ASP A 97 -7.86 13.23 5.28
CA ASP A 97 -8.50 11.94 5.05
C ASP A 97 -7.66 11.06 4.12
N MET A 98 -7.83 9.75 4.27
CA MET A 98 -7.23 8.81 3.33
C MET A 98 -7.84 8.99 1.94
N ALA A 99 -6.99 9.25 0.97
CA ALA A 99 -7.38 9.51 -0.41
C ALA A 99 -7.15 8.28 -1.30
N VAL A 100 -8.12 7.98 -2.15
CA VAL A 100 -7.93 7.08 -3.30
C VAL A 100 -7.36 7.92 -4.43
N LEU A 101 -6.07 7.76 -4.74
CA LEU A 101 -5.41 8.52 -5.79
C LEU A 101 -5.77 7.99 -7.18
N TRP A 102 -5.83 6.68 -7.33
CA TRP A 102 -6.36 6.00 -8.50
C TRP A 102 -6.76 4.55 -8.17
N VAL A 103 -7.60 3.98 -9.01
CA VAL A 103 -7.96 2.56 -8.97
C VAL A 103 -8.07 2.05 -10.41
N THR A 104 -7.55 0.85 -10.67
CA THR A 104 -7.58 0.25 -12.01
C THR A 104 -7.38 -1.27 -11.95
N ILE A 105 -7.54 -1.91 -13.10
CA ILE A 105 -7.24 -3.34 -13.26
C ILE A 105 -5.87 -3.48 -13.91
N ILE A 106 -4.97 -4.22 -13.25
CA ILE A 106 -3.62 -4.49 -13.73
C ILE A 106 -3.41 -5.99 -13.74
N GLN A 107 -3.08 -6.56 -14.89
CA GLN A 107 -2.87 -8.02 -15.05
C GLN A 107 -4.05 -8.85 -14.52
N GLY A 108 -5.29 -8.36 -14.67
CA GLY A 108 -6.49 -9.03 -14.16
C GLY A 108 -6.72 -8.90 -12.65
N MET A 109 -5.91 -8.15 -11.95
CA MET A 109 -6.05 -7.85 -10.52
C MET A 109 -6.59 -6.43 -10.30
N ALA A 110 -7.36 -6.25 -9.23
CA ALA A 110 -7.89 -4.94 -8.85
C ALA A 110 -6.87 -4.19 -7.98
N SER A 111 -6.27 -3.13 -8.50
CA SER A 111 -5.24 -2.35 -7.84
C SER A 111 -5.75 -0.96 -7.49
N VAL A 112 -5.47 -0.52 -6.27
CA VAL A 112 -5.79 0.81 -5.75
C VAL A 112 -4.52 1.48 -5.22
N PHE A 113 -4.36 2.77 -5.47
CA PHE A 113 -3.27 3.56 -4.95
C PHE A 113 -3.81 4.54 -3.90
N LEU A 114 -3.32 4.41 -2.68
CA LEU A 114 -3.82 5.13 -1.52
C LEU A 114 -2.77 6.10 -0.99
N GLY A 115 -3.19 7.31 -0.68
CA GLY A 115 -2.35 8.34 -0.07
C GLY A 115 -3.02 8.98 1.14
N SER A 116 -2.28 9.80 1.87
CA SER A 116 -2.77 10.51 3.07
C SER A 116 -3.42 9.59 4.10
N GLY A 117 -4.14 10.13 5.05
CA GLY A 117 -4.88 9.39 6.08
C GLY A 117 -4.47 9.83 7.49
N PRO A 118 -5.44 9.97 8.40
CA PRO A 118 -5.18 10.38 9.77
C PRO A 118 -4.29 9.33 10.46
N PRO A 119 -3.19 9.74 11.11
CA PRO A 119 -2.28 8.84 11.79
C PRO A 119 -2.97 8.14 12.98
N ASP A 120 -2.43 7.00 13.37
CA ASP A 120 -2.90 6.15 14.48
C ASP A 120 -4.37 5.73 14.36
N THR A 121 -4.86 5.58 13.13
CA THR A 121 -6.22 5.15 12.85
C THR A 121 -6.27 3.90 11.98
N VAL A 122 -7.38 3.16 12.09
CA VAL A 122 -7.74 2.10 11.15
C VAL A 122 -8.75 2.66 10.18
N GLN A 123 -8.38 2.67 8.90
CA GLN A 123 -9.25 3.12 7.82
C GLN A 123 -9.85 1.91 7.09
N THR A 124 -11.05 2.08 6.56
CA THR A 124 -11.69 1.05 5.73
C THR A 124 -11.71 1.50 4.29
N VAL A 125 -11.19 0.66 3.41
CA VAL A 125 -11.31 0.82 1.96
C VAL A 125 -12.34 -0.18 1.46
N GLN A 126 -13.38 0.31 0.82
CA GLN A 126 -14.39 -0.52 0.19
C GLN A 126 -14.11 -0.58 -1.31
N MET A 127 -13.91 -1.77 -1.83
CA MET A 127 -13.72 -2.01 -3.26
C MET A 127 -14.91 -2.79 -3.82
N VAL A 128 -15.47 -2.32 -4.93
CA VAL A 128 -16.52 -3.03 -5.66
C VAL A 128 -15.92 -3.54 -6.96
N LEU A 129 -15.95 -4.84 -7.14
CA LEU A 129 -15.39 -5.54 -8.29
C LEU A 129 -16.53 -6.08 -9.16
N HIS A 130 -16.48 -5.82 -10.45
CA HIS A 130 -17.40 -6.37 -11.45
C HIS A 130 -16.65 -7.19 -12.48
N THR A 131 -17.25 -8.28 -12.91
CA THR A 131 -16.69 -9.16 -13.94
C THR A 131 -17.42 -8.98 -15.26
N VAL A 132 -16.79 -9.48 -16.34
CA VAL A 132 -17.35 -9.46 -17.70
C VAL A 132 -18.66 -10.25 -17.78
N GLN A 133 -18.79 -11.34 -17.02
CA GLN A 133 -20.00 -12.16 -16.98
C GLN A 133 -21.07 -11.65 -15.98
N GLY A 134 -20.88 -10.45 -15.44
CA GLY A 134 -21.89 -9.78 -14.59
C GLY A 134 -21.84 -10.17 -13.10
N ARG A 135 -20.82 -10.90 -12.65
CA ARG A 135 -20.62 -11.13 -11.20
C ARG A 135 -20.15 -9.83 -10.54
N SER A 136 -20.56 -9.64 -9.31
CA SER A 136 -20.17 -8.46 -8.52
C SER A 136 -19.87 -8.88 -7.09
N VAL A 137 -18.82 -8.32 -6.52
CA VAL A 137 -18.50 -8.50 -5.10
C VAL A 137 -18.02 -7.17 -4.52
N THR A 138 -18.44 -6.91 -3.29
CA THR A 138 -17.92 -5.80 -2.48
C THR A 138 -17.01 -6.35 -1.41
N VAL A 139 -15.77 -5.86 -1.38
CA VAL A 139 -14.75 -6.25 -0.42
C VAL A 139 -14.39 -5.05 0.43
N SER A 140 -14.42 -5.22 1.76
CA SER A 140 -14.00 -4.20 2.70
C SER A 140 -12.65 -4.60 3.29
N MET A 141 -11.65 -3.75 3.08
CA MET A 141 -10.28 -3.95 3.55
C MET A 141 -9.96 -2.95 4.64
N GLN A 142 -9.39 -3.42 5.74
CA GLN A 142 -8.84 -2.53 6.76
C GLN A 142 -7.39 -2.18 6.46
N LEU A 143 -7.01 -0.95 6.80
CA LEU A 143 -5.65 -0.44 6.66
C LEU A 143 -5.32 0.41 7.89
N TYR A 144 -4.34 -0.03 8.66
CA TYR A 144 -3.81 0.78 9.75
C TYR A 144 -2.85 1.84 9.21
N ILE A 145 -3.09 3.09 9.58
CA ILE A 145 -2.25 4.23 9.26
C ILE A 145 -1.40 4.53 10.49
N SER A 146 -0.09 4.28 10.41
CA SER A 146 0.81 4.63 11.49
C SER A 146 1.15 6.11 11.44
N THR A 147 1.54 6.65 12.59
CA THR A 147 2.14 7.97 12.66
C THR A 147 3.37 8.00 11.76
N GLU A 148 3.56 9.09 11.03
CA GLU A 148 4.84 9.33 10.39
C GLU A 148 5.90 9.26 11.49
N SER A 149 6.83 8.33 11.34
CA SER A 149 7.98 8.29 12.23
C SER A 149 8.83 9.51 11.86
N ALA A 150 8.61 10.61 12.56
CA ALA A 150 9.37 11.85 12.43
C ALA A 150 10.84 11.68 12.85
N ALA A 151 11.27 10.50 13.15
CA ALA A 151 12.65 10.10 13.20
C ALA A 151 13.15 9.86 11.76
N THR A 152 13.25 10.89 10.96
CA THR A 152 14.45 11.03 10.17
C THR A 152 15.59 11.20 11.17
N LEU A 153 15.98 10.08 11.78
CA LEU A 153 17.35 9.98 12.19
C LEU A 153 18.13 10.35 10.93
N PRO A 154 18.95 11.42 10.97
CA PRO A 154 19.84 11.71 9.84
C PRO A 154 20.51 10.38 9.51
N PRO A 155 20.72 10.04 8.22
CA PRO A 155 21.31 8.77 7.85
C PRO A 155 22.50 8.57 8.78
N GLN A 156 22.46 7.52 9.60
CA GLN A 156 23.52 7.28 10.57
C GLN A 156 24.76 6.99 9.75
N VAL A 157 25.53 8.02 9.50
CA VAL A 157 26.86 7.89 8.94
C VAL A 157 27.60 6.98 9.92
N PRO A 158 28.13 5.83 9.46
CA PRO A 158 28.93 4.99 10.34
C PRO A 158 29.95 5.84 11.10
N THR A 159 29.98 5.70 12.43
CA THR A 159 30.90 6.48 13.27
C THR A 159 31.83 5.55 14.01
N LEU A 160 33.04 6.04 14.32
CA LEU A 160 33.94 5.40 15.27
C LEU A 160 33.34 5.48 16.70
N ALA A 161 33.94 4.74 17.63
CA ALA A 161 33.46 4.69 19.02
C ALA A 161 33.49 6.06 19.74
N ASP A 162 34.27 6.99 19.24
CA ASP A 162 34.37 8.39 19.72
C ASP A 162 33.36 9.34 19.07
N GLY A 163 32.48 8.80 18.17
CA GLY A 163 31.50 9.60 17.43
C GLY A 163 32.02 10.22 16.13
N THR A 164 33.28 10.01 15.75
CA THR A 164 33.86 10.53 14.51
C THR A 164 33.21 9.83 13.30
N PRO A 165 32.62 10.56 12.33
CA PRO A 165 32.04 9.99 11.13
C PRO A 165 33.10 9.26 10.30
N ILE A 166 32.76 8.05 9.82
CA ILE A 166 33.64 7.27 8.95
C ILE A 166 33.33 7.66 7.50
N PRO A 167 34.30 8.28 6.77
CA PRO A 167 34.10 8.62 5.37
C PRO A 167 33.98 7.37 4.50
N PRO A 168 33.27 7.42 3.35
CA PRO A 168 33.05 6.27 2.48
C PRO A 168 34.36 5.71 1.86
N ASN A 169 35.42 6.51 1.83
CA ASN A 169 36.76 6.12 1.36
C ASN A 169 37.75 5.77 2.50
N ALA A 170 37.23 5.49 3.70
CA ALA A 170 38.07 5.05 4.82
C ALA A 170 38.69 3.68 4.54
N LEU A 171 39.95 3.51 4.93
CA LEU A 171 40.65 2.24 4.81
C LEU A 171 40.12 1.25 5.84
N LEU A 172 39.64 0.10 5.36
CA LEU A 172 39.05 -0.97 6.18
C LEU A 172 40.03 -2.15 6.30
N ALA A 173 40.15 -2.70 7.49
CA ALA A 173 40.80 -3.98 7.78
C ALA A 173 39.74 -4.98 8.29
N PRO A 174 40.02 -6.31 8.32
CA PRO A 174 39.09 -7.30 8.85
C PRO A 174 38.61 -7.04 10.28
N GLN A 175 39.34 -6.26 11.06
CA GLN A 175 39.02 -5.90 12.43
C GLN A 175 38.31 -4.53 12.57
N GLY A 176 38.14 -3.78 11.46
CA GLY A 176 37.49 -2.47 11.49
C GLY A 176 38.20 -1.38 10.69
N VAL A 177 37.91 -0.13 10.97
CA VAL A 177 38.51 1.04 10.32
C VAL A 177 39.93 1.24 10.83
N ILE A 178 40.90 1.41 9.92
CA ILE A 178 42.27 1.76 10.28
C ILE A 178 42.34 3.25 10.60
N THR A 179 42.79 3.57 11.81
CA THR A 179 42.91 4.95 12.28
C THR A 179 44.34 5.36 12.54
N THR A 180 44.62 6.64 12.44
CA THR A 180 45.87 7.26 12.88
C THR A 180 46.01 7.17 14.41
N PRO A 181 47.22 7.39 14.96
CA PRO A 181 47.41 7.49 16.41
C PRO A 181 46.53 8.57 17.08
N THR A 182 46.01 9.51 16.31
CA THR A 182 45.09 10.58 16.76
C THR A 182 43.61 10.24 16.59
N GLY A 183 43.28 8.98 16.20
CA GLY A 183 41.90 8.52 16.05
C GLY A 183 41.23 8.84 14.70
N GLN A 184 41.91 9.50 13.77
CA GLN A 184 41.34 9.83 12.47
C GLN A 184 41.42 8.67 11.49
N PRO A 185 40.37 8.36 10.68
CA PRO A 185 40.43 7.33 9.67
C PRO A 185 41.48 7.61 8.59
N TYR A 186 42.26 6.59 8.20
CA TYR A 186 43.05 6.66 6.96
C TYR A 186 42.11 6.60 5.76
N LEU A 187 42.35 7.46 4.77
CA LEU A 187 41.56 7.57 3.55
C LEU A 187 42.29 7.00 2.35
N LEU A 188 41.57 6.32 1.48
CA LEU A 188 42.02 5.97 0.14
C LEU A 188 41.99 7.22 -0.74
N ALA A 189 43.03 7.45 -1.50
CA ALA A 189 43.14 8.55 -2.44
C ALA A 189 42.29 8.31 -3.70
#